data_4ed5008138491df6d8bd3fc9402eca05
#
_entry.id   4ed5008138491df6d8bd3fc9402eca05
#
_cell.length_a   1.000
_cell.length_b   1.000
_cell.length_c   1.000
_cell.angle_alpha   90.00
_cell.angle_beta   90.00
_cell.angle_gamma   90.00
#
_symmetry.space_group_name_H-M   'P 1'
#
loop_
_entity.id
_entity.type
_entity.pdbx_description
1 polymer ?
#
loop_
_entity_poly.entity_id
_entity_poly.type
_entity_poly.pdbx_seq_one_letter_code
_entity_poly.pdbx_strand_id
1 'polypeptide(L)'
;VYFNKDLADINEAEAATLAGVLPAPSRYNPVYSAANAEMRRGYVLARMEELGYIDEPTFAAAMALPMESRLYGAAVELNAPFVAEMVRSEMLKRYGEGTYTDGFQVVTSLDSRLQKAANYSLRNGLLEFTRRRGYYGPIRNIELTDEILAAEFTEWPIEIREMLEQYAPGGLSVALVTAVNDDNTASILFRGGVTAALPWGGIKWARPFIDRETRGPEPETAGDVLSVGDLIYVMPTTRGTWALAQVPRAQGAVVSIDPSDGAVTALTGGFDFTTSKFNRARQAFRQPGSSFKPFIYSAALEYGNTPATVVLDAPVVISSSELEAVWRPINYSGRFYGPTRMREALVRSMNLVSVRLLLFETGVGNAVRHISKFGFGGAALPHNGSLALGGGAASPLDMAQGYATIANGGHAVKPYVIDAIYGPEGETLYRAAPAVVCDECIPAEPEFEFPTETEFDGEEREEMTLDEMADIVNVYRPDATVDPELFANVNVAPQVISPQNAFLVQDMMRDVVKRGTGRRAMALGRQDLSGKTGTSNDRRDAWFGGFNADIATIVWVGYDDDQPLGPGEEGSRTALPIWVEFTRMALNGVPNHQMPMPEGIVSVLIDR
;
A
#
# COMPACT_ATOMS: atom_id res chain seq x y z
N VAL A 1 -4.95 -31.11 11.86
CA VAL A 1 -5.28 -30.36 10.63
C VAL A 1 -6.63 -30.78 10.10
N TYR A 2 -6.92 -32.08 9.88
CA TYR A 2 -8.17 -32.56 9.28
C TYR A 2 -9.28 -32.89 10.27
N PHE A 3 -8.95 -33.25 11.52
CA PHE A 3 -9.90 -33.78 12.51
C PHE A 3 -9.97 -32.99 13.81
N ASN A 4 -9.13 -31.98 14.02
CA ASN A 4 -9.01 -31.20 15.27
C ASN A 4 -8.84 -32.08 16.53
N LYS A 5 -8.00 -33.09 16.43
CA LYS A 5 -7.71 -34.03 17.48
C LYS A 5 -6.21 -34.20 17.64
N ASP A 6 -5.76 -34.55 18.84
CA ASP A 6 -4.42 -35.03 19.06
C ASP A 6 -4.20 -36.41 18.44
N LEU A 7 -2.95 -36.78 18.16
CA LEU A 7 -2.63 -38.05 17.52
C LEU A 7 -3.14 -39.27 18.30
N ALA A 8 -3.18 -39.15 19.63
CA ALA A 8 -3.67 -40.21 20.52
C ALA A 8 -5.21 -40.39 20.48
N ASP A 9 -5.95 -39.39 19.97
CA ASP A 9 -7.41 -39.36 19.98
C ASP A 9 -8.04 -39.69 18.60
N ILE A 10 -7.20 -39.91 17.58
CA ILE A 10 -7.70 -40.30 16.26
C ILE A 10 -8.13 -41.78 16.27
N ASN A 11 -9.26 -42.04 15.59
CA ASN A 11 -9.74 -43.41 15.40
C ASN A 11 -9.13 -44.07 14.14
N GLU A 12 -9.42 -45.36 13.95
CA GLU A 12 -8.88 -46.15 12.82
C GLU A 12 -9.27 -45.59 11.48
N ALA A 13 -10.49 -45.07 11.31
CA ALA A 13 -10.95 -44.46 10.07
C ALA A 13 -10.19 -43.16 9.75
N GLU A 14 -9.94 -42.34 10.78
CA GLU A 14 -9.17 -41.11 10.67
C GLU A 14 -7.69 -41.39 10.38
N ALA A 15 -7.11 -42.34 11.08
CA ALA A 15 -5.74 -42.82 10.86
C ALA A 15 -5.55 -43.35 9.42
N ALA A 16 -6.48 -44.20 8.96
CA ALA A 16 -6.48 -44.72 7.59
C ALA A 16 -6.66 -43.62 6.52
N THR A 17 -7.45 -42.57 6.81
CA THR A 17 -7.56 -41.40 5.96
C THR A 17 -6.23 -40.67 5.84
N LEU A 18 -5.55 -40.39 6.95
CA LEU A 18 -4.24 -39.71 6.94
C LEU A 18 -3.20 -40.50 6.16
N ALA A 19 -3.12 -41.82 6.37
CA ALA A 19 -2.22 -42.71 5.61
C ALA A 19 -2.59 -42.74 4.12
N GLY A 20 -3.88 -42.66 3.79
CA GLY A 20 -4.41 -42.62 2.43
C GLY A 20 -4.04 -41.36 1.64
N VAL A 21 -3.81 -40.25 2.30
CA VAL A 21 -3.41 -38.97 1.66
C VAL A 21 -1.98 -39.01 1.12
N LEU A 22 -1.05 -39.71 1.79
CA LEU A 22 0.39 -39.64 1.54
C LEU A 22 0.83 -39.90 0.09
N PRO A 23 0.26 -40.90 -0.67
CA PRO A 23 0.72 -41.19 -2.03
C PRO A 23 0.44 -40.09 -3.06
N ALA A 24 -0.64 -39.32 -2.87
CA ALA A 24 -1.01 -38.22 -3.75
C ALA A 24 -1.85 -37.18 -2.99
N PRO A 25 -1.21 -36.27 -2.22
CA PRO A 25 -1.90 -35.38 -1.28
C PRO A 25 -2.96 -34.46 -1.91
N SER A 26 -2.77 -34.03 -3.15
CA SER A 26 -3.76 -33.21 -3.87
C SER A 26 -4.97 -34.02 -4.33
N ARG A 27 -4.77 -35.30 -4.71
CA ARG A 27 -5.82 -36.17 -5.25
C ARG A 27 -6.68 -36.81 -4.15
N TYR A 28 -6.06 -37.15 -3.02
CA TYR A 28 -6.70 -37.87 -1.91
C TYR A 28 -6.96 -36.97 -0.70
N ASN A 29 -7.00 -35.65 -0.92
CA ASN A 29 -7.29 -34.69 0.14
C ASN A 29 -8.73 -34.85 0.64
N PRO A 30 -8.95 -35.16 1.93
CA PRO A 30 -10.28 -35.47 2.43
C PRO A 30 -11.23 -34.25 2.46
N VAL A 31 -10.68 -33.02 2.39
CA VAL A 31 -11.47 -31.79 2.37
C VAL A 31 -11.90 -31.39 0.95
N TYR A 32 -11.00 -31.57 -0.02
CA TYR A 32 -11.24 -31.11 -1.41
C TYR A 32 -11.69 -32.22 -2.35
N SER A 33 -11.47 -33.48 -1.99
CA SER A 33 -11.80 -34.66 -2.79
C SER A 33 -12.28 -35.80 -1.90
N ALA A 34 -13.39 -35.57 -1.20
CA ALA A 34 -13.91 -36.49 -0.19
C ALA A 34 -14.14 -37.91 -0.74
N ALA A 35 -14.71 -38.06 -1.94
CA ALA A 35 -14.95 -39.37 -2.58
C ALA A 35 -13.66 -40.17 -2.86
N ASN A 36 -12.60 -39.49 -3.35
CA ASN A 36 -11.31 -40.13 -3.57
C ASN A 36 -10.61 -40.47 -2.27
N ALA A 37 -10.75 -39.63 -1.24
CA ALA A 37 -10.22 -39.88 0.09
C ALA A 37 -10.93 -41.07 0.76
N GLU A 38 -12.24 -41.17 0.62
CA GLU A 38 -13.06 -42.28 1.12
C GLU A 38 -12.69 -43.61 0.47
N MET A 39 -12.59 -43.64 -0.88
CA MET A 39 -12.11 -44.79 -1.58
C MET A 39 -10.71 -45.24 -1.12
N ARG A 40 -9.82 -44.27 -0.92
CA ARG A 40 -8.44 -44.53 -0.46
C ARG A 40 -8.38 -44.99 1.00
N ARG A 41 -9.22 -44.41 1.88
CA ARG A 41 -9.43 -44.86 3.26
C ARG A 41 -9.82 -46.35 3.29
N GLY A 42 -10.82 -46.72 2.46
CA GLY A 42 -11.28 -48.11 2.38
C GLY A 42 -10.15 -49.06 1.98
N TYR A 43 -9.31 -48.69 1.03
CA TYR A 43 -8.13 -49.48 0.68
C TYR A 43 -7.16 -49.65 1.83
N VAL A 44 -6.90 -48.59 2.59
CA VAL A 44 -5.98 -48.65 3.74
C VAL A 44 -6.56 -49.52 4.87
N LEU A 45 -7.85 -49.35 5.20
CA LEU A 45 -8.55 -50.16 6.20
C LEU A 45 -8.53 -51.69 5.85
N ALA A 46 -8.83 -52.00 4.58
CA ALA A 46 -8.76 -53.41 4.14
C ALA A 46 -7.35 -53.98 4.27
N ARG A 47 -6.32 -53.16 4.00
CA ARG A 47 -4.93 -53.60 4.19
C ARG A 47 -4.54 -53.76 5.67
N MET A 48 -5.10 -52.90 6.55
CA MET A 48 -4.89 -53.03 8.00
C MET A 48 -5.51 -54.31 8.56
N GLU A 49 -6.71 -54.70 8.08
CA GLU A 49 -7.36 -55.96 8.44
C GLU A 49 -6.57 -57.16 7.93
N GLU A 50 -6.20 -57.19 6.65
CA GLU A 50 -5.42 -58.27 6.06
C GLU A 50 -4.09 -58.54 6.77
N LEU A 51 -3.45 -57.48 7.29
CA LEU A 51 -2.19 -57.56 8.01
C LEU A 51 -2.38 -57.80 9.52
N GLY A 52 -3.61 -57.89 10.03
CA GLY A 52 -3.95 -58.15 11.43
C GLY A 52 -3.71 -56.96 12.37
N TYR A 53 -3.65 -55.73 11.87
CA TYR A 53 -3.58 -54.54 12.69
C TYR A 53 -4.94 -54.17 13.31
N ILE A 54 -6.05 -54.52 12.64
CA ILE A 54 -7.41 -54.40 13.14
C ILE A 54 -8.17 -55.70 12.88
N ASP A 55 -9.20 -56.00 13.66
CA ASP A 55 -10.10 -57.12 13.46
C ASP A 55 -11.29 -56.77 12.53
N GLU A 56 -12.01 -57.82 12.06
CA GLU A 56 -13.17 -57.64 11.17
C GLU A 56 -14.27 -56.74 11.74
N PRO A 57 -14.65 -56.81 13.04
CA PRO A 57 -15.61 -55.85 13.62
C PRO A 57 -15.13 -54.41 13.60
N THR A 58 -13.86 -54.14 13.88
CA THR A 58 -13.23 -52.81 13.84
C THR A 58 -13.17 -52.29 12.40
N PHE A 59 -12.81 -53.13 11.46
CA PHE A 59 -12.84 -52.80 10.04
C PHE A 59 -14.25 -52.38 9.59
N ALA A 60 -15.28 -53.19 9.91
CA ALA A 60 -16.66 -52.89 9.53
C ALA A 60 -17.15 -51.57 10.17
N ALA A 61 -16.83 -51.33 11.43
CA ALA A 61 -17.16 -50.09 12.13
C ALA A 61 -16.48 -48.89 11.51
N ALA A 62 -15.17 -48.98 11.22
CA ALA A 62 -14.41 -47.88 10.60
C ALA A 62 -14.86 -47.55 9.17
N MET A 63 -15.26 -48.55 8.39
CA MET A 63 -15.83 -48.37 7.05
C MET A 63 -17.19 -47.67 7.08
N ALA A 64 -18.01 -47.88 8.10
CA ALA A 64 -19.32 -47.29 8.24
C ALA A 64 -19.29 -45.81 8.68
N LEU A 65 -18.17 -45.32 9.20
CA LEU A 65 -18.06 -43.92 9.62
C LEU A 65 -18.08 -42.96 8.43
N PRO A 66 -18.83 -41.88 8.51
CA PRO A 66 -18.85 -40.85 7.48
C PRO A 66 -17.47 -40.16 7.37
N MET A 67 -17.17 -39.61 6.17
CA MET A 67 -15.98 -38.79 5.97
C MET A 67 -16.24 -37.36 6.49
N GLU A 68 -15.98 -37.13 7.77
CA GLU A 68 -16.12 -35.82 8.40
C GLU A 68 -14.75 -35.17 8.54
N SER A 69 -14.30 -34.49 7.50
CA SER A 69 -13.03 -33.77 7.51
C SER A 69 -13.21 -32.32 7.06
N ARG A 70 -12.51 -31.44 7.73
CA ARG A 70 -12.38 -30.03 7.34
C ARG A 70 -11.00 -29.53 7.74
N LEU A 71 -10.57 -28.42 7.13
CA LEU A 71 -9.32 -27.81 7.56
C LEU A 71 -9.53 -27.15 8.94
N TYR A 72 -8.86 -27.74 9.94
CA TYR A 72 -8.67 -27.15 11.25
C TYR A 72 -7.25 -26.64 11.31
N GLY A 73 -7.05 -25.40 10.98
CA GLY A 73 -5.81 -24.65 11.18
C GLY A 73 -6.15 -23.37 11.92
N ALA A 74 -5.15 -22.65 12.38
CA ALA A 74 -5.37 -21.30 12.84
C ALA A 74 -6.08 -20.52 11.71
N ALA A 75 -7.31 -20.06 11.97
CA ALA A 75 -8.04 -19.28 10.99
C ALA A 75 -7.22 -18.03 10.67
N VAL A 76 -6.94 -17.79 9.39
CA VAL A 76 -6.31 -16.55 8.97
C VAL A 76 -7.35 -15.44 9.12
N GLU A 77 -7.33 -14.74 10.26
CA GLU A 77 -8.27 -13.68 10.58
C GLU A 77 -8.02 -12.41 9.77
N LEU A 78 -6.76 -12.18 9.41
CA LEU A 78 -6.32 -11.02 8.65
C LEU A 78 -5.52 -11.43 7.41
N ASN A 79 -6.01 -11.07 6.24
CA ASN A 79 -5.29 -11.29 4.98
C ASN A 79 -4.21 -10.20 4.82
N ALA A 80 -2.96 -10.51 5.21
CA ALA A 80 -1.79 -9.64 5.09
C ALA A 80 -0.54 -10.38 4.59
N PRO A 81 -0.62 -11.13 3.47
CA PRO A 81 0.45 -12.05 3.07
C PRO A 81 1.75 -11.35 2.68
N PHE A 82 1.71 -10.13 2.16
CA PHE A 82 2.92 -9.34 1.86
C PHE A 82 3.68 -9.00 3.16
N VAL A 83 2.96 -8.66 4.22
CA VAL A 83 3.57 -8.37 5.53
C VAL A 83 4.04 -9.66 6.20
N ALA A 84 3.25 -10.73 6.14
CA ALA A 84 3.65 -12.04 6.65
C ALA A 84 4.97 -12.52 6.01
N GLU A 85 5.17 -12.28 4.71
CA GLU A 85 6.43 -12.62 4.02
C GLU A 85 7.59 -11.69 4.45
N MET A 86 7.33 -10.41 4.74
CA MET A 86 8.33 -9.51 5.31
C MET A 86 8.78 -10.00 6.70
N VAL A 87 7.83 -10.37 7.54
CA VAL A 87 8.08 -10.95 8.88
C VAL A 87 8.85 -12.25 8.76
N ARG A 88 8.39 -13.19 7.91
CA ARG A 88 9.08 -14.47 7.68
C ARG A 88 10.54 -14.27 7.27
N SER A 89 10.79 -13.35 6.34
CA SER A 89 12.14 -13.05 5.86
C SER A 89 13.03 -12.48 6.98
N GLU A 90 12.48 -11.63 7.85
CA GLU A 90 13.23 -11.06 8.98
C GLU A 90 13.48 -12.12 10.08
N MET A 91 12.50 -12.97 10.36
CA MET A 91 12.64 -14.07 11.31
C MET A 91 13.73 -15.06 10.88
N LEU A 92 13.75 -15.42 9.58
CA LEU A 92 14.81 -16.28 9.03
C LEU A 92 16.21 -15.69 9.20
N LYS A 93 16.37 -14.37 9.05
CA LYS A 93 17.66 -13.70 9.28
C LYS A 93 18.08 -13.75 10.74
N ARG A 94 17.14 -13.66 11.69
CA ARG A 94 17.41 -13.61 13.12
C ARG A 94 17.61 -15.01 13.72
N TYR A 95 16.76 -15.96 13.33
CA TYR A 95 16.64 -17.27 13.99
C TYR A 95 16.88 -18.47 13.07
N GLY A 96 17.18 -18.23 11.78
CA GLY A 96 17.42 -19.31 10.82
C GLY A 96 16.24 -20.28 10.70
N GLU A 97 16.53 -21.56 10.52
CA GLU A 97 15.52 -22.62 10.36
C GLU A 97 14.62 -22.78 11.59
N GLY A 98 15.07 -22.39 12.79
CA GLY A 98 14.28 -22.38 14.01
C GLY A 98 13.00 -21.55 13.89
N THR A 99 12.95 -20.60 12.94
CA THR A 99 11.74 -19.85 12.60
C THR A 99 10.51 -20.74 12.36
N TYR A 100 10.70 -21.95 11.85
CA TYR A 100 9.61 -22.87 11.51
C TYR A 100 9.32 -23.90 12.58
N THR A 101 10.23 -24.12 13.52
CA THR A 101 10.17 -25.25 14.47
C THR A 101 10.06 -24.83 15.92
N ASP A 102 10.54 -23.64 16.29
CA ASP A 102 10.74 -23.25 17.69
C ASP A 102 9.53 -22.54 18.31
N GLY A 103 8.40 -22.46 17.60
CA GLY A 103 7.12 -21.98 18.16
C GLY A 103 7.05 -20.48 18.46
N PHE A 104 7.80 -19.64 17.74
CA PHE A 104 7.78 -18.18 17.91
C PHE A 104 6.39 -17.57 17.66
N GLN A 105 6.05 -16.56 18.47
CA GLN A 105 4.90 -15.68 18.25
C GLN A 105 5.42 -14.29 17.90
N VAL A 106 4.97 -13.76 16.74
CA VAL A 106 5.39 -12.44 16.26
C VAL A 106 4.19 -11.50 16.23
N VAL A 107 4.27 -10.43 17.01
CA VAL A 107 3.30 -9.34 16.98
C VAL A 107 3.78 -8.29 16.01
N THR A 108 2.89 -7.83 15.14
CA THR A 108 3.18 -6.79 14.15
C THR A 108 2.51 -5.48 14.49
N SER A 109 3.01 -4.39 13.92
CA SER A 109 2.45 -3.03 14.04
C SER A 109 1.15 -2.82 13.23
N LEU A 110 0.66 -3.85 12.50
CA LEU A 110 -0.53 -3.72 11.66
C LEU A 110 -1.80 -3.47 12.49
N ASP A 111 -2.58 -2.49 12.07
CA ASP A 111 -3.99 -2.36 12.45
C ASP A 111 -4.86 -3.21 11.50
N SER A 112 -5.63 -4.14 12.04
CA SER A 112 -6.42 -5.08 11.24
C SER A 112 -7.51 -4.38 10.40
N ARG A 113 -8.07 -3.28 10.90
CA ARG A 113 -9.08 -2.47 10.20
C ARG A 113 -8.43 -1.73 9.03
N LEU A 114 -7.25 -1.13 9.25
CA LEU A 114 -6.51 -0.42 8.22
C LEU A 114 -5.98 -1.38 7.15
N GLN A 115 -5.51 -2.55 7.55
CA GLN A 115 -5.05 -3.57 6.58
C GLN A 115 -6.19 -4.07 5.69
N LYS A 116 -7.39 -4.32 6.26
CA LYS A 116 -8.58 -4.68 5.48
C LYS A 116 -8.96 -3.55 4.51
N ALA A 117 -8.90 -2.30 4.97
CA ALA A 117 -9.16 -1.12 4.13
C ALA A 117 -8.16 -1.01 2.97
N ALA A 118 -6.85 -1.24 3.22
CA ALA A 118 -5.82 -1.20 2.20
C ALA A 118 -6.04 -2.27 1.11
N ASN A 119 -6.31 -3.51 1.51
CA ASN A 119 -6.61 -4.60 0.58
C ASN A 119 -7.84 -4.29 -0.28
N TYR A 120 -8.92 -3.83 0.36
CA TYR A 120 -10.19 -3.52 -0.31
C TYR A 120 -10.02 -2.37 -1.31
N SER A 121 -9.45 -1.24 -0.87
CA SER A 121 -9.31 -0.05 -1.71
C SER A 121 -8.39 -0.29 -2.91
N LEU A 122 -7.26 -1.00 -2.71
CA LEU A 122 -6.37 -1.33 -3.81
C LEU A 122 -7.03 -2.24 -4.83
N ARG A 123 -7.65 -3.34 -4.39
CA ARG A 123 -8.32 -4.29 -5.27
C ARG A 123 -9.40 -3.62 -6.10
N ASN A 124 -10.29 -2.87 -5.45
CA ASN A 124 -11.36 -2.15 -6.14
C ASN A 124 -10.82 -1.11 -7.11
N GLY A 125 -9.81 -0.34 -6.70
CA GLY A 125 -9.21 0.66 -7.58
C GLY A 125 -8.55 0.08 -8.82
N LEU A 126 -7.87 -1.06 -8.70
CA LEU A 126 -7.28 -1.78 -9.83
C LEU A 126 -8.36 -2.40 -10.74
N LEU A 127 -9.44 -2.92 -10.18
CA LEU A 127 -10.59 -3.41 -10.97
C LEU A 127 -11.27 -2.27 -11.73
N GLU A 128 -11.48 -1.10 -11.10
CA GLU A 128 -12.03 0.08 -11.75
C GLU A 128 -11.10 0.64 -12.82
N PHE A 129 -9.79 0.67 -12.57
CA PHE A 129 -8.79 1.00 -13.61
C PHE A 129 -8.94 0.06 -14.80
N THR A 130 -9.00 -1.25 -14.55
CA THR A 130 -9.11 -2.28 -15.58
C THR A 130 -10.38 -2.11 -16.43
N ARG A 131 -11.52 -1.83 -15.80
CA ARG A 131 -12.78 -1.51 -16.50
C ARG A 131 -12.64 -0.32 -17.45
N ARG A 132 -11.90 0.71 -17.05
CA ARG A 132 -11.64 1.88 -17.90
C ARG A 132 -10.72 1.55 -19.08
N ARG A 133 -9.91 0.49 -18.98
CA ARG A 133 -8.97 0.09 -20.03
C ARG A 133 -9.57 -0.86 -21.07
N GLY A 134 -10.66 -1.53 -20.74
CA GLY A 134 -11.37 -2.46 -21.61
C GLY A 134 -11.28 -3.91 -21.16
N TYR A 135 -12.04 -4.76 -21.80
CA TYR A 135 -12.14 -6.20 -21.51
C TYR A 135 -11.20 -7.00 -22.41
N TYR A 136 -10.41 -7.88 -21.80
CA TYR A 136 -9.42 -8.71 -22.51
C TYR A 136 -9.99 -10.02 -23.06
N GLY A 137 -11.30 -10.27 -22.84
CA GLY A 137 -11.95 -11.52 -23.19
C GLY A 137 -12.08 -12.49 -22.01
N PRO A 138 -12.74 -13.64 -22.23
CA PRO A 138 -12.89 -14.69 -21.23
C PRO A 138 -11.52 -15.32 -20.87
N ILE A 139 -11.48 -16.06 -19.76
CA ILE A 139 -10.31 -16.87 -19.37
C ILE A 139 -10.05 -17.90 -20.47
N ARG A 140 -11.13 -18.54 -20.93
CA ARG A 140 -11.16 -19.55 -21.97
C ARG A 140 -12.59 -19.68 -22.48
N ASN A 141 -12.78 -20.16 -23.72
CA ASN A 141 -14.06 -20.67 -24.20
C ASN A 141 -14.01 -22.21 -24.21
N ILE A 142 -15.09 -22.85 -23.78
CA ILE A 142 -15.26 -24.29 -23.67
C ILE A 142 -16.45 -24.65 -24.56
N GLU A 143 -16.31 -25.66 -25.42
CA GLU A 143 -17.42 -26.16 -26.22
C GLU A 143 -18.43 -26.88 -25.31
N LEU A 144 -19.63 -26.33 -25.21
CA LEU A 144 -20.75 -26.92 -24.47
C LEU A 144 -21.78 -27.45 -25.48
N THR A 145 -21.98 -28.78 -25.48
CA THR A 145 -23.03 -29.39 -26.27
C THR A 145 -24.38 -29.29 -25.57
N ASP A 146 -25.49 -29.38 -26.34
CA ASP A 146 -26.83 -29.38 -25.77
C ASP A 146 -27.03 -30.54 -24.77
N GLU A 147 -26.32 -31.66 -24.97
CA GLU A 147 -26.34 -32.83 -24.09
C GLU A 147 -25.72 -32.47 -22.71
N ILE A 148 -24.59 -31.77 -22.71
CA ILE A 148 -23.95 -31.31 -21.44
C ILE A 148 -24.85 -30.31 -20.73
N LEU A 149 -25.43 -29.34 -21.44
CA LEU A 149 -26.30 -28.31 -20.87
C LEU A 149 -27.62 -28.90 -20.31
N ALA A 150 -28.10 -30.00 -20.86
CA ALA A 150 -29.31 -30.70 -20.40
C ALA A 150 -29.07 -31.67 -19.23
N ALA A 151 -27.82 -32.09 -19.02
CA ALA A 151 -27.46 -33.03 -17.97
C ALA A 151 -27.38 -32.37 -16.58
N GLU A 152 -27.54 -33.18 -15.53
CA GLU A 152 -27.25 -32.72 -14.16
C GLU A 152 -25.77 -32.40 -14.00
N PHE A 153 -25.43 -31.36 -13.25
CA PHE A 153 -24.05 -30.89 -13.08
C PHE A 153 -23.07 -32.00 -12.64
N THR A 154 -23.55 -32.95 -11.86
CA THR A 154 -22.74 -34.09 -11.38
C THR A 154 -22.32 -35.03 -12.53
N GLU A 155 -23.05 -35.01 -13.64
CA GLU A 155 -22.77 -35.82 -14.84
C GLU A 155 -21.90 -35.10 -15.88
N TRP A 156 -21.63 -33.79 -15.66
CA TRP A 156 -20.77 -33.01 -16.54
C TRP A 156 -19.33 -33.59 -16.58
N PRO A 157 -18.60 -33.43 -17.69
CA PRO A 157 -17.20 -33.82 -17.78
C PRO A 157 -16.39 -33.27 -16.60
N ILE A 158 -15.54 -34.12 -16.02
CA ILE A 158 -14.78 -33.79 -14.83
C ILE A 158 -13.86 -32.59 -15.07
N GLU A 159 -13.33 -32.47 -16.28
CA GLU A 159 -12.44 -31.38 -16.70
C GLU A 159 -13.14 -30.02 -16.60
N ILE A 160 -14.42 -29.93 -16.96
CA ILE A 160 -15.22 -28.71 -16.89
C ILE A 160 -15.49 -28.36 -15.40
N ARG A 161 -15.84 -29.37 -14.60
CA ARG A 161 -16.08 -29.20 -13.18
C ARG A 161 -14.81 -28.72 -12.43
N GLU A 162 -13.66 -29.30 -12.76
CA GLU A 162 -12.36 -28.90 -12.19
C GLU A 162 -11.95 -27.46 -12.60
N MET A 163 -12.32 -27.02 -13.81
CA MET A 163 -12.08 -25.62 -14.23
C MET A 163 -12.86 -24.61 -13.39
N LEU A 164 -14.03 -24.96 -12.87
CA LEU A 164 -14.81 -24.11 -11.96
C LEU A 164 -14.23 -24.07 -10.53
N GLU A 165 -13.41 -25.06 -10.15
CA GLU A 165 -12.74 -25.14 -8.85
C GLU A 165 -11.40 -24.35 -8.83
N GLN A 166 -10.94 -23.84 -9.98
CA GLN A 166 -9.66 -23.15 -10.04
C GLN A 166 -9.63 -21.90 -9.14
N TYR A 167 -8.45 -21.57 -8.66
CA TYR A 167 -8.24 -20.38 -7.84
C TYR A 167 -8.56 -19.10 -8.62
N ALA A 168 -9.37 -18.23 -8.01
CA ALA A 168 -9.69 -16.91 -8.53
C ALA A 168 -8.98 -15.81 -7.73
N PRO A 169 -8.07 -15.03 -8.37
CA PRO A 169 -7.31 -14.01 -7.68
C PRO A 169 -8.17 -12.86 -7.11
N GLY A 170 -7.71 -12.27 -6.03
CA GLY A 170 -8.27 -11.03 -5.49
C GLY A 170 -9.69 -11.14 -4.95
N GLY A 171 -10.18 -12.36 -4.66
CA GLY A 171 -11.55 -12.61 -4.19
C GLY A 171 -12.59 -12.58 -5.31
N LEU A 172 -12.17 -12.70 -6.56
CA LEU A 172 -13.06 -12.98 -7.70
C LEU A 172 -13.63 -14.39 -7.61
N SER A 173 -14.63 -14.69 -8.42
CA SER A 173 -15.17 -16.04 -8.60
C SER A 173 -15.05 -16.43 -10.07
N VAL A 174 -14.81 -17.73 -10.32
CA VAL A 174 -14.88 -18.30 -11.67
C VAL A 174 -16.31 -18.71 -11.93
N ALA A 175 -16.82 -18.41 -13.12
CA ALA A 175 -18.12 -18.84 -13.58
C ALA A 175 -18.09 -19.18 -15.07
N LEU A 176 -18.94 -20.11 -15.48
CA LEU A 176 -19.13 -20.53 -16.86
C LEU A 176 -20.43 -19.96 -17.41
N VAL A 177 -20.39 -19.31 -18.56
CA VAL A 177 -21.59 -18.81 -19.25
C VAL A 177 -22.33 -20.00 -19.90
N THR A 178 -23.56 -20.25 -19.43
CA THR A 178 -24.41 -21.34 -19.95
C THR A 178 -25.47 -20.86 -20.91
N ALA A 179 -25.86 -19.59 -20.84
CA ALA A 179 -26.76 -18.96 -21.81
C ALA A 179 -26.51 -17.46 -21.91
N VAL A 180 -26.75 -16.89 -23.07
CA VAL A 180 -26.88 -15.44 -23.29
C VAL A 180 -28.31 -15.18 -23.70
N ASN A 181 -29.03 -14.36 -22.91
CA ASN A 181 -30.47 -14.22 -23.02
C ASN A 181 -30.88 -12.96 -23.81
N ASP A 182 -32.07 -12.97 -24.44
CA ASP A 182 -32.61 -11.84 -25.22
C ASP A 182 -32.85 -10.56 -24.40
N ASP A 183 -32.97 -10.71 -23.08
CA ASP A 183 -33.11 -9.58 -22.15
C ASP A 183 -31.78 -8.93 -21.74
N ASN A 184 -30.70 -9.25 -22.45
CA ASN A 184 -29.33 -8.80 -22.17
C ASN A 184 -28.75 -9.27 -20.83
N THR A 185 -29.28 -10.34 -20.24
CA THR A 185 -28.64 -11.05 -19.15
C THR A 185 -27.82 -12.24 -19.66
N ALA A 186 -26.89 -12.76 -18.87
CA ALA A 186 -26.27 -14.04 -19.10
C ALA A 186 -26.52 -14.97 -17.91
N SER A 187 -26.79 -16.25 -18.19
CA SER A 187 -26.85 -17.29 -17.16
C SER A 187 -25.44 -17.80 -16.90
N ILE A 188 -25.03 -17.83 -15.63
CA ILE A 188 -23.70 -18.26 -15.22
C ILE A 188 -23.77 -19.39 -14.21
N LEU A 189 -22.85 -20.34 -14.33
CA LEU A 189 -22.74 -21.53 -13.50
C LEU A 189 -21.43 -21.44 -12.69
N PHE A 190 -21.54 -21.62 -11.39
CA PHE A 190 -20.42 -21.72 -10.46
C PHE A 190 -20.08 -23.17 -10.11
N ARG A 191 -18.98 -23.36 -9.39
CA ARG A 191 -18.65 -24.63 -8.76
C ARG A 191 -19.84 -25.18 -7.96
N GLY A 192 -19.94 -26.51 -7.91
CA GLY A 192 -21.05 -27.17 -7.21
C GLY A 192 -22.41 -27.06 -7.89
N GLY A 193 -22.47 -26.59 -9.16
CA GLY A 193 -23.73 -26.52 -9.91
C GLY A 193 -24.62 -25.32 -9.57
N VAL A 194 -24.13 -24.36 -8.80
CA VAL A 194 -24.90 -23.16 -8.43
C VAL A 194 -25.02 -22.21 -9.62
N THR A 195 -26.23 -21.82 -9.96
CA THR A 195 -26.51 -20.90 -11.07
C THR A 195 -26.88 -19.50 -10.59
N ALA A 196 -26.58 -18.49 -11.39
CA ALA A 196 -26.99 -17.11 -11.15
C ALA A 196 -27.16 -16.35 -12.47
N ALA A 197 -27.87 -15.21 -12.40
CA ALA A 197 -27.96 -14.27 -13.51
C ALA A 197 -26.86 -13.21 -13.42
N LEU A 198 -26.20 -12.92 -14.53
CA LEU A 198 -25.30 -11.81 -14.71
C LEU A 198 -26.02 -10.69 -15.49
N PRO A 199 -26.45 -9.61 -14.82
CA PRO A 199 -27.29 -8.59 -15.45
C PRO A 199 -26.48 -7.69 -16.39
N TRP A 200 -27.13 -7.08 -17.37
CA TRP A 200 -26.54 -6.14 -18.33
C TRP A 200 -25.72 -5.03 -17.64
N GLY A 201 -26.20 -4.48 -16.52
CA GLY A 201 -25.46 -3.49 -15.75
C GLY A 201 -24.09 -3.94 -15.26
N GLY A 202 -23.88 -5.25 -15.11
CA GLY A 202 -22.61 -5.87 -14.78
C GLY A 202 -21.72 -6.19 -15.99
N ILE A 203 -22.27 -6.17 -17.22
CA ILE A 203 -21.59 -6.57 -18.47
C ILE A 203 -21.21 -5.34 -19.31
N LYS A 204 -22.08 -4.37 -19.47
CA LYS A 204 -22.01 -3.25 -20.43
C LYS A 204 -20.73 -2.40 -20.43
N TRP A 205 -19.93 -2.48 -19.38
CA TRP A 205 -18.63 -1.79 -19.30
C TRP A 205 -17.58 -2.40 -20.23
N ALA A 206 -17.77 -3.64 -20.65
CA ALA A 206 -16.77 -4.53 -21.21
C ALA A 206 -16.47 -4.26 -22.70
N ARG A 207 -16.12 -3.02 -23.03
CA ARG A 207 -15.60 -2.65 -24.36
C ARG A 207 -14.35 -3.47 -24.64
N PRO A 208 -14.18 -4.05 -25.84
CA PRO A 208 -12.97 -4.79 -26.18
C PRO A 208 -11.70 -3.97 -25.97
N PHE A 209 -10.71 -4.52 -25.29
CA PHE A 209 -9.36 -3.96 -25.25
C PHE A 209 -8.69 -4.19 -26.60
N ILE A 210 -8.25 -3.11 -27.27
CA ILE A 210 -7.45 -3.19 -28.50
C ILE A 210 -5.98 -3.03 -28.15
N ASP A 211 -5.64 -1.90 -27.58
CA ASP A 211 -4.30 -1.58 -27.07
C ASP A 211 -4.38 -0.61 -25.89
N ARG A 212 -3.23 -0.08 -25.45
CA ARG A 212 -3.18 0.82 -24.30
C ARG A 212 -3.73 2.22 -24.57
N GLU A 213 -3.88 2.62 -25.80
CA GLU A 213 -4.43 3.91 -26.20
C GLU A 213 -5.90 3.79 -26.64
N THR A 214 -6.30 2.62 -27.16
CA THR A 214 -7.57 2.41 -27.85
C THR A 214 -8.41 1.29 -27.24
N ARG A 215 -9.72 1.48 -27.27
CA ARG A 215 -10.73 0.47 -26.92
C ARG A 215 -11.68 0.29 -28.11
N GLY A 216 -12.26 -0.88 -28.22
CA GLY A 216 -13.33 -1.18 -29.18
C GLY A 216 -14.61 -0.36 -28.93
N PRO A 217 -15.63 -0.56 -29.76
CA PRO A 217 -16.94 0.08 -29.58
C PRO A 217 -17.58 -0.28 -28.23
N GLU A 218 -18.57 0.49 -27.84
CA GLU A 218 -19.41 0.13 -26.69
C GLU A 218 -20.30 -1.05 -27.08
N PRO A 219 -20.38 -2.10 -26.23
CA PRO A 219 -21.28 -3.21 -26.51
C PRO A 219 -22.74 -2.75 -26.34
N GLU A 220 -23.61 -3.23 -27.22
CA GLU A 220 -25.04 -2.95 -27.21
C GLU A 220 -25.84 -4.06 -26.54
N THR A 221 -25.33 -5.30 -26.63
CA THR A 221 -25.94 -6.50 -26.09
C THR A 221 -24.97 -7.32 -25.26
N ALA A 222 -25.47 -8.24 -24.44
CA ALA A 222 -24.64 -9.21 -23.73
C ALA A 222 -23.87 -10.13 -24.68
N GLY A 223 -24.44 -10.43 -25.85
CA GLY A 223 -23.84 -11.25 -26.89
C GLY A 223 -22.63 -10.60 -27.59
N ASP A 224 -22.49 -9.27 -27.52
CA ASP A 224 -21.30 -8.58 -28.03
C ASP A 224 -20.07 -8.82 -27.12
N VAL A 225 -20.28 -9.32 -25.91
CA VAL A 225 -19.25 -9.48 -24.87
C VAL A 225 -19.02 -10.93 -24.50
N LEU A 226 -20.09 -11.74 -24.41
CA LEU A 226 -20.09 -13.09 -23.86
C LEU A 226 -20.72 -14.08 -24.85
N SER A 227 -20.17 -15.27 -24.86
CA SER A 227 -20.69 -16.42 -25.61
C SER A 227 -20.92 -17.60 -24.66
N VAL A 228 -21.82 -18.49 -25.02
CA VAL A 228 -21.99 -19.77 -24.31
C VAL A 228 -20.67 -20.53 -24.31
N GLY A 229 -20.30 -21.08 -23.16
CA GLY A 229 -19.01 -21.74 -22.95
C GLY A 229 -17.89 -20.82 -22.48
N ASP A 230 -18.11 -19.51 -22.36
CA ASP A 230 -17.09 -18.60 -21.82
C ASP A 230 -16.88 -18.84 -20.32
N LEU A 231 -15.65 -19.20 -19.95
CA LEU A 231 -15.18 -19.23 -18.57
C LEU A 231 -14.70 -17.84 -18.21
N ILE A 232 -15.32 -17.21 -17.22
CA ILE A 232 -15.13 -15.80 -16.90
C ILE A 232 -14.85 -15.59 -15.40
N TYR A 233 -14.25 -14.45 -15.06
CA TYR A 233 -14.24 -13.97 -13.70
C TYR A 233 -15.46 -13.07 -13.45
N VAL A 234 -16.08 -13.24 -12.29
CA VAL A 234 -17.15 -12.39 -11.80
C VAL A 234 -16.91 -11.97 -10.36
N MET A 235 -17.55 -10.88 -9.94
CA MET A 235 -17.51 -10.38 -8.56
C MET A 235 -18.91 -10.03 -8.08
N PRO A 236 -19.22 -10.21 -6.77
CA PRO A 236 -20.46 -9.74 -6.19
C PRO A 236 -20.47 -8.21 -6.15
N THR A 237 -21.62 -7.62 -6.39
CA THR A 237 -21.86 -6.20 -6.24
C THR A 237 -22.46 -5.90 -4.85
N THR A 238 -22.41 -4.65 -4.42
CA THR A 238 -23.06 -4.19 -3.17
C THR A 238 -24.58 -4.38 -3.14
N ARG A 239 -25.19 -4.63 -4.31
CA ARG A 239 -26.64 -4.89 -4.44
C ARG A 239 -26.99 -6.38 -4.42
N GLY A 240 -26.01 -7.26 -4.15
CA GLY A 240 -26.22 -8.71 -4.16
C GLY A 240 -26.36 -9.33 -5.55
N THR A 241 -26.03 -8.61 -6.62
CA THR A 241 -25.97 -9.11 -7.99
C THR A 241 -24.52 -9.40 -8.38
N TRP A 242 -24.32 -10.02 -9.54
CA TRP A 242 -22.99 -10.30 -10.10
C TRP A 242 -22.58 -9.27 -11.14
N ALA A 243 -21.30 -9.05 -11.28
CA ALA A 243 -20.70 -8.24 -12.35
C ALA A 243 -19.49 -8.96 -12.95
N LEU A 244 -19.36 -8.86 -14.27
CA LEU A 244 -18.19 -9.32 -15.01
C LEU A 244 -16.95 -8.62 -14.47
N ALA A 245 -15.89 -9.37 -14.28
CA ALA A 245 -14.60 -8.89 -13.81
C ALA A 245 -13.47 -9.48 -14.63
N GLN A 246 -12.27 -8.98 -14.43
CA GLN A 246 -11.05 -9.58 -14.98
C GLN A 246 -9.87 -9.25 -14.07
N VAL A 247 -8.86 -10.10 -14.05
CA VAL A 247 -7.64 -9.87 -13.26
C VAL A 247 -6.88 -8.67 -13.84
N PRO A 248 -6.58 -7.66 -13.03
CA PRO A 248 -5.82 -6.49 -13.47
C PRO A 248 -4.42 -6.86 -13.98
N ARG A 249 -4.02 -6.31 -15.11
CA ARG A 249 -2.63 -6.37 -15.59
C ARG A 249 -1.76 -5.31 -14.89
N ALA A 250 -2.35 -4.14 -14.59
CA ALA A 250 -1.71 -3.15 -13.75
C ALA A 250 -1.67 -3.62 -12.31
N GLN A 251 -0.65 -3.21 -11.60
CA GLN A 251 -0.41 -3.52 -10.20
C GLN A 251 -0.44 -2.23 -9.36
N GLY A 252 -0.40 -2.37 -8.06
CA GLY A 252 -0.39 -1.21 -7.18
C GLY A 252 0.13 -1.56 -5.79
N ALA A 253 0.33 -0.53 -4.99
CA ALA A 253 0.67 -0.66 -3.59
C ALA A 253 -0.06 0.41 -2.76
N VAL A 254 -0.41 0.05 -1.54
CA VAL A 254 -0.85 0.97 -0.50
C VAL A 254 0.04 0.75 0.72
N VAL A 255 0.60 1.84 1.25
CA VAL A 255 1.39 1.85 2.48
C VAL A 255 0.85 2.94 3.38
N SER A 256 0.52 2.61 4.61
CA SER A 256 0.12 3.54 5.66
C SER A 256 1.03 3.41 6.86
N ILE A 257 1.53 4.54 7.35
CA ILE A 257 2.45 4.64 8.49
C ILE A 257 1.81 5.55 9.54
N ASP A 258 1.99 5.21 10.81
CA ASP A 258 1.75 6.12 11.92
C ASP A 258 2.88 7.16 11.94
N PRO A 259 2.59 8.47 11.81
CA PRO A 259 3.63 9.50 11.80
C PRO A 259 4.32 9.67 13.16
N SER A 260 3.73 9.20 14.25
CA SER A 260 4.28 9.41 15.60
C SER A 260 5.50 8.55 15.90
N ASP A 261 5.59 7.34 15.30
CA ASP A 261 6.65 6.37 15.61
C ASP A 261 7.16 5.57 14.41
N GLY A 262 6.52 5.69 13.24
CA GLY A 262 6.88 4.96 12.04
C GLY A 262 6.27 3.56 11.93
N ALA A 263 5.34 3.17 12.82
CA ALA A 263 4.63 1.90 12.72
C ALA A 263 3.95 1.75 11.37
N VAL A 264 4.22 0.66 10.65
CA VAL A 264 3.47 0.32 9.43
C VAL A 264 2.10 -0.21 9.85
N THR A 265 1.08 0.62 9.72
CA THR A 265 -0.29 0.28 10.14
C THR A 265 -1.05 -0.53 9.09
N ALA A 266 -0.70 -0.38 7.81
CA ALA A 266 -1.21 -1.20 6.71
C ALA A 266 -0.22 -1.24 5.54
N LEU A 267 -0.11 -2.40 4.88
CA LEU A 267 0.71 -2.54 3.69
C LEU A 267 0.14 -3.63 2.77
N THR A 268 -0.05 -3.28 1.51
CA THR A 268 -0.35 -4.25 0.44
C THR A 268 0.48 -3.91 -0.80
N GLY A 269 1.15 -4.90 -1.38
CA GLY A 269 2.11 -4.73 -2.47
C GLY A 269 1.65 -5.29 -3.81
N GLY A 270 0.35 -5.56 -4.00
CA GLY A 270 -0.20 -6.07 -5.26
C GLY A 270 -1.67 -6.43 -5.16
N PHE A 271 -2.25 -6.77 -6.30
CA PHE A 271 -3.65 -7.21 -6.40
C PHE A 271 -3.90 -8.51 -5.64
N ASP A 272 -3.00 -9.47 -5.80
CA ASP A 272 -3.10 -10.78 -5.16
C ASP A 272 -1.71 -11.41 -4.98
N PHE A 273 -1.42 -11.87 -3.77
CA PHE A 273 -0.12 -12.44 -3.40
C PHE A 273 0.13 -13.81 -4.04
N THR A 274 -0.93 -14.59 -4.26
CA THR A 274 -0.81 -15.93 -4.84
C THR A 274 -0.35 -15.84 -6.29
N THR A 275 -0.80 -14.81 -7.01
CA THR A 275 -0.39 -14.56 -8.41
C THR A 275 0.95 -13.87 -8.55
N SER A 276 1.32 -13.02 -7.59
CA SER A 276 2.61 -12.32 -7.59
C SER A 276 3.08 -12.04 -6.17
N LYS A 277 4.17 -12.69 -5.78
CA LYS A 277 4.82 -12.51 -4.48
C LYS A 277 5.69 -11.25 -4.40
N PHE A 278 5.91 -10.57 -5.52
CA PHE A 278 6.69 -9.34 -5.59
C PHE A 278 5.99 -8.22 -4.81
N ASN A 279 6.60 -7.82 -3.69
CA ASN A 279 6.06 -6.78 -2.82
C ASN A 279 6.41 -5.39 -3.34
N ARG A 280 5.50 -4.80 -4.12
CA ARG A 280 5.73 -3.49 -4.76
C ARG A 280 5.79 -2.35 -3.77
N ALA A 281 5.24 -2.52 -2.58
CA ALA A 281 5.35 -1.53 -1.52
C ALA A 281 6.80 -1.27 -1.09
N ARG A 282 7.66 -2.29 -1.15
CA ARG A 282 9.06 -2.24 -0.71
C ARG A 282 10.08 -2.42 -1.83
N GLN A 283 9.76 -3.25 -2.84
CA GLN A 283 10.72 -3.71 -3.84
C GLN A 283 10.62 -2.97 -5.18
N ALA A 284 9.50 -2.29 -5.46
CA ALA A 284 9.34 -1.51 -6.68
C ALA A 284 9.88 -0.09 -6.48
N PHE A 285 11.05 0.17 -7.00
CA PHE A 285 11.63 1.51 -7.08
C PHE A 285 11.13 2.18 -8.36
N ARG A 286 10.19 3.11 -8.22
CA ARG A 286 9.48 3.75 -9.33
C ARG A 286 9.63 5.25 -9.26
N GLN A 287 9.48 5.93 -10.40
CA GLN A 287 9.57 7.38 -10.50
C GLN A 287 8.37 8.05 -9.82
N PRO A 288 8.54 8.77 -8.69
CA PRO A 288 7.44 9.37 -7.96
C PRO A 288 6.80 10.57 -8.69
N GLY A 289 7.50 11.13 -9.66
CA GLY A 289 7.02 12.29 -10.40
C GLY A 289 6.68 13.45 -9.47
N SER A 290 5.58 14.15 -9.75
CA SER A 290 5.18 15.33 -8.98
C SER A 290 4.82 15.07 -7.51
N SER A 291 4.67 13.81 -7.04
CA SER A 291 4.50 13.52 -5.61
C SER A 291 5.78 13.76 -4.81
N PHE A 292 6.92 13.94 -5.48
CA PHE A 292 8.20 14.29 -4.87
C PHE A 292 8.35 15.81 -4.61
N LYS A 293 7.54 16.65 -5.24
CA LYS A 293 7.64 18.12 -5.11
C LYS A 293 7.58 18.66 -3.67
N PRO A 294 6.80 18.10 -2.72
CA PRO A 294 6.81 18.59 -1.34
C PRO A 294 8.22 18.67 -0.74
N PHE A 295 9.11 17.72 -1.03
CA PHE A 295 10.49 17.70 -0.55
C PHE A 295 11.35 18.80 -1.19
N ILE A 296 11.12 19.10 -2.47
CA ILE A 296 11.78 20.21 -3.19
C ILE A 296 11.34 21.55 -2.57
N TYR A 297 10.04 21.68 -2.27
CA TYR A 297 9.49 22.88 -1.68
C TYR A 297 9.93 23.06 -0.22
N SER A 298 10.05 21.98 0.54
CA SER A 298 10.67 21.98 1.86
C SER A 298 12.12 22.46 1.80
N ALA A 299 12.90 21.97 0.84
CA ALA A 299 14.28 22.45 0.62
C ALA A 299 14.30 23.95 0.28
N ALA A 300 13.41 24.43 -0.59
CA ALA A 300 13.33 25.84 -0.93
C ALA A 300 12.98 26.74 0.29
N LEU A 301 12.08 26.28 1.16
CA LEU A 301 11.76 26.98 2.41
C LEU A 301 12.96 27.06 3.33
N GLU A 302 13.75 25.98 3.47
CA GLU A 302 14.98 25.95 4.28
C GLU A 302 16.01 26.98 3.82
N TYR A 303 16.02 27.28 2.53
CA TYR A 303 16.94 28.26 1.91
C TYR A 303 16.33 29.65 1.73
N GLY A 304 15.37 30.02 2.60
CA GLY A 304 14.85 31.39 2.75
C GLY A 304 13.66 31.73 1.85
N ASN A 305 13.14 30.79 1.07
CA ASN A 305 11.90 31.03 0.34
C ASN A 305 10.69 30.95 1.28
N THR A 306 9.58 31.52 0.85
CA THR A 306 8.30 31.51 1.55
C THR A 306 7.17 31.05 0.62
N PRO A 307 6.02 30.63 1.13
CA PRO A 307 4.86 30.33 0.27
C PRO A 307 4.44 31.49 -0.65
N ALA A 308 4.79 32.73 -0.31
CA ALA A 308 4.50 33.94 -1.08
C ALA A 308 5.60 34.27 -2.11
N THR A 309 6.77 33.66 -2.03
CA THR A 309 7.87 33.88 -3.00
C THR A 309 7.37 33.70 -4.43
N VAL A 310 7.64 34.71 -5.25
CA VAL A 310 7.21 34.74 -6.66
C VAL A 310 8.34 34.21 -7.56
N VAL A 311 8.05 33.14 -8.29
CA VAL A 311 8.97 32.52 -9.23
C VAL A 311 8.38 32.60 -10.64
N LEU A 312 9.22 32.87 -11.64
CA LEU A 312 8.77 33.04 -13.01
C LEU A 312 8.45 31.70 -13.67
N ASP A 313 7.19 31.44 -14.01
CA ASP A 313 6.77 30.30 -14.83
C ASP A 313 6.96 30.63 -16.32
N ALA A 314 8.16 30.38 -16.82
CA ALA A 314 8.59 30.67 -18.19
C ALA A 314 9.50 29.55 -18.70
N PRO A 315 9.71 29.41 -20.02
CA PRO A 315 10.61 28.41 -20.60
C PRO A 315 11.98 28.38 -19.93
N VAL A 316 12.47 27.18 -19.68
CA VAL A 316 13.82 26.91 -19.17
C VAL A 316 14.50 25.97 -20.15
N VAL A 317 15.74 26.28 -20.51
CA VAL A 317 16.59 25.46 -21.36
C VAL A 317 17.84 25.15 -20.55
N ILE A 318 18.09 23.87 -20.31
CA ILE A 318 19.21 23.41 -19.52
C ILE A 318 20.11 22.58 -20.43
N SER A 319 21.35 23.06 -20.59
CA SER A 319 22.43 22.31 -21.19
C SER A 319 23.34 21.83 -20.07
N SER A 320 23.56 20.55 -19.95
CA SER A 320 24.52 19.94 -19.03
C SER A 320 25.43 19.03 -19.82
N SER A 321 26.72 18.98 -19.45
CA SER A 321 27.66 18.03 -20.00
C SER A 321 27.31 16.56 -19.69
N GLU A 322 26.43 16.34 -18.72
CA GLU A 322 25.93 15.03 -18.32
C GLU A 322 24.67 14.59 -19.08
N LEU A 323 24.04 15.48 -19.83
CA LEU A 323 22.85 15.20 -20.64
C LEU A 323 23.27 15.11 -22.11
N GLU A 324 23.01 13.99 -22.74
CA GLU A 324 23.25 13.78 -24.18
C GLU A 324 22.43 14.75 -25.07
N ALA A 325 21.43 15.43 -24.48
CA ALA A 325 20.58 16.38 -25.17
C ALA A 325 20.18 17.57 -24.29
N VAL A 326 19.88 18.69 -24.91
CA VAL A 326 19.36 19.87 -24.22
C VAL A 326 17.99 19.57 -23.61
N TRP A 327 17.87 19.65 -22.29
CA TRP A 327 16.61 19.40 -21.59
C TRP A 327 15.72 20.65 -21.56
N ARG A 328 14.48 20.48 -22.02
CA ARG A 328 13.47 21.54 -22.11
C ARG A 328 12.19 21.11 -21.41
N PRO A 329 12.13 21.21 -20.05
CA PRO A 329 10.91 20.89 -19.33
C PRO A 329 9.77 21.79 -19.73
N ILE A 330 8.56 21.26 -19.70
CA ILE A 330 7.31 22.01 -19.93
C ILE A 330 6.32 21.74 -18.81
N ASN A 331 5.37 22.65 -18.58
CA ASN A 331 4.22 22.36 -17.75
C ASN A 331 3.31 21.34 -18.44
N TYR A 332 2.62 20.53 -17.64
CA TYR A 332 1.67 19.55 -18.19
C TYR A 332 0.58 20.19 -19.08
N SER A 333 0.16 21.40 -18.75
CA SER A 333 -0.81 22.20 -19.55
C SER A 333 -0.26 22.70 -20.89
N GLY A 334 1.06 22.60 -21.13
CA GLY A 334 1.74 23.22 -22.26
C GLY A 334 1.78 24.75 -22.21
N ARG A 335 1.29 25.39 -21.14
CA ARG A 335 1.18 26.85 -21.00
C ARG A 335 2.18 27.40 -19.99
N PHE A 336 2.51 28.70 -20.14
CA PHE A 336 3.31 29.49 -19.22
C PHE A 336 2.41 30.52 -18.54
N TYR A 337 2.60 30.74 -17.25
CA TYR A 337 1.72 31.58 -16.45
C TYR A 337 2.42 32.84 -15.92
N GLY A 338 3.73 33.02 -16.22
CA GLY A 338 4.48 34.19 -15.77
C GLY A 338 4.80 34.16 -14.27
N PRO A 339 4.88 35.34 -13.62
CA PRO A 339 5.14 35.42 -12.19
C PRO A 339 4.09 34.64 -11.38
N THR A 340 4.54 33.63 -10.63
CA THR A 340 3.65 32.71 -9.93
C THR A 340 4.18 32.49 -8.51
N ARG A 341 3.31 32.58 -7.50
CA ARG A 341 3.67 32.30 -6.13
C ARG A 341 3.99 30.82 -5.94
N MET A 342 4.96 30.54 -5.09
CA MET A 342 5.39 29.20 -4.72
C MET A 342 4.20 28.31 -4.31
N ARG A 343 3.29 28.80 -3.45
CA ARG A 343 2.06 28.10 -3.05
C ARG A 343 1.21 27.69 -4.26
N GLU A 344 0.92 28.62 -5.15
CA GLU A 344 0.09 28.34 -6.35
C GLU A 344 0.75 27.34 -7.29
N ALA A 345 2.07 27.37 -7.39
CA ALA A 345 2.83 26.43 -8.19
C ALA A 345 2.74 24.99 -7.65
N LEU A 346 2.77 24.80 -6.33
CA LEU A 346 2.55 23.49 -5.72
C LEU A 346 1.11 23.02 -5.90
N VAL A 347 0.13 23.90 -5.68
CA VAL A 347 -1.31 23.62 -5.81
C VAL A 347 -1.65 23.13 -7.23
N ARG A 348 -1.10 23.78 -8.24
CA ARG A 348 -1.29 23.42 -9.66
C ARG A 348 -0.27 22.42 -10.18
N SER A 349 0.69 22.01 -9.33
CA SER A 349 1.76 21.09 -9.71
C SER A 349 2.61 21.55 -10.89
N MET A 350 2.94 22.84 -10.97
CA MET A 350 3.71 23.43 -12.06
C MET A 350 5.13 22.89 -12.11
N ASN A 351 5.59 22.53 -13.30
CA ASN A 351 6.92 21.92 -13.48
C ASN A 351 8.02 22.99 -13.51
N LEU A 352 7.83 24.04 -14.29
CA LEU A 352 8.88 25.05 -14.51
C LEU A 352 9.22 25.82 -13.25
N VAL A 353 8.23 26.15 -12.43
CA VAL A 353 8.46 26.76 -11.12
C VAL A 353 9.28 25.84 -10.22
N SER A 354 8.92 24.56 -10.16
CA SER A 354 9.68 23.58 -9.35
C SER A 354 11.13 23.42 -9.82
N VAL A 355 11.36 23.42 -11.14
CA VAL A 355 12.71 23.37 -11.71
C VAL A 355 13.50 24.64 -11.36
N ARG A 356 12.88 25.81 -11.44
CA ARG A 356 13.55 27.08 -11.07
C ARG A 356 13.86 27.17 -9.58
N LEU A 357 12.94 26.75 -8.71
CA LEU A 357 13.18 26.66 -7.28
C LEU A 357 14.41 25.77 -6.97
N LEU A 358 14.49 24.61 -7.61
CA LEU A 358 15.63 23.70 -7.42
C LEU A 358 16.94 24.31 -7.93
N LEU A 359 16.96 24.84 -9.16
CA LEU A 359 18.21 25.20 -9.83
C LEU A 359 18.73 26.58 -9.43
N PHE A 360 17.85 27.54 -9.21
CA PHE A 360 18.26 28.94 -9.05
C PHE A 360 18.07 29.47 -7.62
N GLU A 361 17.09 28.94 -6.86
CA GLU A 361 16.83 29.41 -5.51
C GLU A 361 17.51 28.53 -4.44
N THR A 362 17.50 27.21 -4.62
CA THR A 362 18.01 26.24 -3.63
C THR A 362 19.39 25.72 -3.96
N GLY A 363 19.63 25.38 -5.23
CA GLY A 363 20.78 24.62 -5.71
C GLY A 363 20.61 23.10 -5.51
N VAL A 364 20.99 22.30 -6.52
CA VAL A 364 20.79 20.85 -6.53
C VAL A 364 21.47 20.16 -5.35
N GLY A 365 22.72 20.49 -5.04
CA GLY A 365 23.46 19.88 -3.93
C GLY A 365 22.82 20.15 -2.56
N ASN A 366 22.31 21.35 -2.34
CA ASN A 366 21.58 21.72 -1.14
C ASN A 366 20.27 20.96 -1.02
N ALA A 367 19.51 20.87 -2.11
CA ALA A 367 18.25 20.12 -2.14
C ALA A 367 18.48 18.63 -1.86
N VAL A 368 19.47 18.00 -2.47
CA VAL A 368 19.81 16.58 -2.21
C VAL A 368 20.16 16.38 -0.73
N ARG A 369 20.99 17.24 -0.14
CA ARG A 369 21.37 17.16 1.27
C ARG A 369 20.15 17.32 2.19
N HIS A 370 19.26 18.24 1.88
CA HIS A 370 18.01 18.45 2.64
C HIS A 370 17.08 17.25 2.51
N ILE A 371 16.84 16.76 1.29
CA ILE A 371 15.92 15.66 0.99
C ILE A 371 16.41 14.35 1.59
N SER A 372 17.71 14.11 1.67
CA SER A 372 18.27 12.89 2.29
C SER A 372 17.85 12.73 3.77
N LYS A 373 17.51 13.83 4.47
CA LYS A 373 17.04 13.80 5.85
C LYS A 373 15.67 13.10 6.01
N PHE A 374 14.89 12.99 4.92
CA PHE A 374 13.57 12.33 4.92
C PHE A 374 13.64 10.80 4.80
N GLY A 375 14.83 10.21 4.81
CA GLY A 375 14.99 8.77 4.83
C GLY A 375 15.03 8.06 3.49
N PHE A 376 15.27 8.78 2.38
CA PHE A 376 15.42 8.19 1.04
C PHE A 376 16.75 7.42 0.86
N GLY A 377 17.10 6.57 1.83
CA GLY A 377 18.41 5.90 1.86
C GLY A 377 18.61 4.82 0.79
N GLY A 378 17.53 4.25 0.23
CA GLY A 378 17.59 3.29 -0.88
C GLY A 378 17.32 3.92 -2.24
N ALA A 379 16.93 5.19 -2.28
CA ALA A 379 16.59 5.89 -3.51
C ALA A 379 17.82 6.61 -4.09
N ALA A 380 18.12 6.37 -5.36
CA ALA A 380 19.10 7.17 -6.07
C ALA A 380 18.49 8.54 -6.39
N LEU A 381 18.89 9.57 -5.63
CA LEU A 381 18.50 10.95 -5.89
C LEU A 381 19.35 11.53 -7.04
N PRO A 382 18.75 11.97 -8.16
CA PRO A 382 19.52 12.54 -9.25
C PRO A 382 20.11 13.90 -8.85
N HIS A 383 21.39 14.10 -9.14
CA HIS A 383 22.12 15.35 -8.87
C HIS A 383 21.97 16.38 -10.00
N ASN A 384 20.77 16.47 -10.60
CA ASN A 384 20.48 17.39 -11.69
C ASN A 384 19.02 17.92 -11.62
N GLY A 385 18.64 18.73 -12.61
CA GLY A 385 17.33 19.38 -12.65
C GLY A 385 16.12 18.44 -12.69
N SER A 386 16.29 17.16 -13.08
CA SER A 386 15.19 16.18 -13.10
C SER A 386 14.65 15.86 -11.69
N LEU A 387 15.47 16.07 -10.64
CA LEU A 387 15.07 15.94 -9.24
C LEU A 387 13.82 16.78 -8.91
N ALA A 388 13.70 18.00 -9.50
CA ALA A 388 12.55 18.88 -9.28
C ALA A 388 11.21 18.25 -9.70
N LEU A 389 11.26 17.29 -10.60
CA LEU A 389 10.09 16.60 -11.15
C LEU A 389 9.96 15.16 -10.65
N GLY A 390 10.75 14.79 -9.63
CA GLY A 390 10.79 13.44 -9.09
C GLY A 390 11.41 12.45 -10.08
N GLY A 391 12.52 12.84 -10.72
CA GLY A 391 13.23 12.01 -11.69
C GLY A 391 13.98 10.82 -11.08
N GLY A 392 14.14 10.75 -9.75
CA GLY A 392 14.71 9.62 -9.04
C GLY A 392 13.74 8.44 -8.94
N ALA A 393 14.20 7.37 -8.30
CA ALA A 393 13.39 6.19 -8.02
C ALA A 393 13.21 6.03 -6.50
N ALA A 394 11.98 5.79 -6.06
CA ALA A 394 11.64 5.55 -4.65
C ALA A 394 10.61 4.42 -4.55
N SER A 395 10.66 3.66 -3.46
CA SER A 395 9.59 2.72 -3.15
C SER A 395 8.38 3.44 -2.52
N PRO A 396 7.17 2.87 -2.59
CA PRO A 396 6.04 3.40 -1.83
C PRO A 396 6.31 3.54 -0.33
N LEU A 397 7.11 2.65 0.25
CA LEU A 397 7.49 2.71 1.67
C LEU A 397 8.43 3.90 1.96
N ASP A 398 9.42 4.18 1.10
CA ASP A 398 10.30 5.36 1.24
C ASP A 398 9.48 6.66 1.15
N MET A 399 8.55 6.71 0.20
CA MET A 399 7.65 7.86 0.06
C MET A 399 6.76 8.03 1.30
N ALA A 400 6.25 6.95 1.88
CA ALA A 400 5.44 6.99 3.10
C ALA A 400 6.24 7.53 4.29
N GLN A 401 7.48 7.09 4.45
CA GLN A 401 8.40 7.61 5.46
C GLN A 401 8.63 9.12 5.31
N GLY A 402 8.92 9.58 4.09
CA GLY A 402 9.12 11.01 3.84
C GLY A 402 7.86 11.85 4.11
N TYR A 403 6.68 11.33 3.78
CA TYR A 403 5.41 12.00 4.07
C TYR A 403 5.07 11.98 5.57
N ALA A 404 5.42 10.92 6.31
CA ALA A 404 5.29 10.84 7.76
C ALA A 404 6.14 11.92 8.44
N THR A 405 7.38 12.14 7.97
CA THR A 405 8.25 13.24 8.47
C THR A 405 7.61 14.62 8.28
N ILE A 406 6.92 14.86 7.17
CA ILE A 406 6.17 16.12 6.99
C ILE A 406 4.95 16.14 7.93
N ALA A 407 4.23 15.03 8.08
CA ALA A 407 2.99 14.93 8.85
C ALA A 407 3.19 15.16 10.35
N ASN A 408 4.35 14.80 10.90
CA ASN A 408 4.65 14.81 12.32
C ASN A 408 5.44 16.03 12.80
N GLY A 409 5.53 17.09 11.99
CA GLY A 409 6.23 18.31 12.38
C GLY A 409 7.72 18.32 12.10
N GLY A 410 8.22 17.36 11.34
CA GLY A 410 9.60 17.34 10.86
C GLY A 410 10.51 16.35 11.57
N HIS A 411 9.97 15.39 12.28
CA HIS A 411 10.74 14.35 12.97
C HIS A 411 10.97 13.15 12.06
N ALA A 412 12.19 12.62 12.06
CA ALA A 412 12.52 11.42 11.28
C ALA A 412 12.11 10.15 12.03
N VAL A 413 11.09 9.48 11.55
CA VAL A 413 10.67 8.15 12.01
C VAL A 413 11.08 7.09 10.99
N LYS A 414 11.36 5.87 11.46
CA LYS A 414 11.74 4.75 10.59
C LYS A 414 10.62 3.74 10.53
N PRO A 415 10.17 3.32 9.32
CA PRO A 415 9.15 2.30 9.20
C PRO A 415 9.57 0.97 9.83
N TYR A 416 8.70 0.40 10.66
CA TYR A 416 8.87 -0.94 11.22
C TYR A 416 7.57 -1.73 11.13
N VAL A 417 7.70 -3.07 11.17
CA VAL A 417 6.58 -4.01 11.02
C VAL A 417 6.46 -4.94 12.21
N ILE A 418 7.60 -5.37 12.79
CA ILE A 418 7.60 -6.27 13.95
C ILE A 418 7.60 -5.42 15.23
N ASP A 419 6.55 -5.55 16.01
CA ASP A 419 6.42 -4.89 17.30
C ASP A 419 7.06 -5.73 18.44
N ALA A 420 6.76 -7.05 18.47
CA ALA A 420 7.37 -7.95 19.45
C ALA A 420 7.56 -9.36 18.89
N ILE A 421 8.52 -10.07 19.45
CA ILE A 421 8.76 -11.50 19.22
C ILE A 421 8.79 -12.19 20.57
N TYR A 422 7.95 -13.20 20.73
CA TYR A 422 7.92 -14.05 21.90
C TYR A 422 8.38 -15.45 21.53
N GLY A 423 9.11 -16.10 22.44
CA GLY A 423 9.48 -17.50 22.33
C GLY A 423 8.33 -18.44 22.72
N PRO A 424 8.58 -19.77 22.66
CA PRO A 424 7.56 -20.78 22.88
C PRO A 424 6.98 -20.78 24.29
N GLU A 425 7.73 -20.33 25.29
CA GLU A 425 7.30 -20.23 26.70
C GLU A 425 6.65 -18.87 27.02
N GLY A 426 6.50 -18.00 26.01
CA GLY A 426 5.93 -16.66 26.14
C GLY A 426 6.94 -15.59 26.60
N GLU A 427 8.22 -15.93 26.69
CA GLU A 427 9.30 -15.01 27.02
C GLU A 427 9.51 -13.98 25.89
N THR A 428 9.75 -12.73 26.25
CA THR A 428 10.00 -11.65 25.27
C THR A 428 11.43 -11.76 24.74
N LEU A 429 11.58 -12.12 23.47
CA LEU A 429 12.88 -12.19 22.77
C LEU A 429 13.25 -10.87 22.08
N TYR A 430 12.25 -10.12 21.66
CA TYR A 430 12.42 -8.82 21.02
C TYR A 430 11.20 -7.94 21.28
N ARG A 431 11.44 -6.66 21.50
CA ARG A 431 10.43 -5.60 21.46
C ARG A 431 10.98 -4.44 20.66
N ALA A 432 10.18 -3.91 19.76
CA ALA A 432 10.54 -2.70 19.03
C ALA A 432 10.74 -1.53 19.99
N ALA A 433 11.75 -0.72 19.72
CA ALA A 433 12.00 0.55 20.42
C ALA A 433 12.12 1.63 19.33
N PRO A 434 11.01 1.96 18.65
CA PRO A 434 11.05 2.97 17.61
C PRO A 434 11.44 4.33 18.19
N ALA A 435 11.97 5.20 17.33
CA ALA A 435 12.09 6.60 17.67
C ALA A 435 10.69 7.23 17.59
N VAL A 436 10.24 7.84 18.69
CA VAL A 436 8.89 8.42 18.81
C VAL A 436 8.94 9.94 18.82
N VAL A 437 7.93 10.56 18.24
CA VAL A 437 7.72 12.02 18.35
C VAL A 437 7.20 12.34 19.74
N CYS A 438 7.92 13.16 20.46
CA CYS A 438 7.57 13.54 21.82
C CYS A 438 7.99 15.00 22.09
N ASP A 439 7.04 15.92 22.00
CA ASP A 439 7.29 17.33 22.23
C ASP A 439 7.62 17.63 23.71
N GLU A 440 7.05 16.85 24.63
CA GLU A 440 7.27 17.00 26.08
C GLU A 440 8.58 16.35 26.55
N CYS A 441 9.19 15.46 25.72
CA CYS A 441 10.44 14.78 26.04
C CYS A 441 11.68 15.59 25.65
N ILE A 442 11.52 16.68 24.91
CA ILE A 442 12.60 17.58 24.53
C ILE A 442 12.74 18.58 25.68
N PRO A 443 13.90 18.68 26.37
CA PRO A 443 14.13 19.73 27.33
C PRO A 443 13.87 21.08 26.64
N ALA A 444 13.09 21.97 27.29
CA ALA A 444 12.91 23.31 26.77
C ALA A 444 14.29 23.92 26.53
N GLU A 445 14.54 24.49 25.35
CA GLU A 445 15.76 25.22 25.10
C GLU A 445 15.86 26.31 26.19
N PRO A 446 17.03 26.48 26.85
CA PRO A 446 17.17 27.53 27.84
C PRO A 446 16.85 28.87 27.19
N GLU A 447 15.91 29.61 27.75
CA GLU A 447 15.66 30.98 27.35
C GLU A 447 16.97 31.76 27.55
N PHE A 448 17.65 32.05 26.45
CA PHE A 448 18.77 32.98 26.45
C PHE A 448 18.20 34.40 26.63
N GLU A 449 18.18 34.90 27.84
CA GLU A 449 18.04 36.32 28.06
C GLU A 449 19.32 37.00 27.54
N PHE A 450 19.25 37.59 26.36
CA PHE A 450 20.29 38.49 25.91
C PHE A 450 20.31 39.66 26.89
N PRO A 451 21.48 40.04 27.47
CA PRO A 451 21.58 41.22 28.29
C PRO A 451 21.11 42.43 27.48
N THR A 452 20.15 43.16 28.02
CA THR A 452 19.69 44.40 27.40
C THR A 452 20.87 45.40 27.37
N GLU A 453 21.03 46.15 26.28
CA GLU A 453 22.14 47.05 25.94
C GLU A 453 22.45 48.18 26.97
N THR A 454 21.96 48.09 28.18
CA THR A 454 22.05 49.19 29.17
C THR A 454 23.09 48.99 30.30
N GLU A 455 23.89 47.90 30.26
CA GLU A 455 24.93 47.68 31.28
C GLU A 455 26.33 47.42 30.68
N PHE A 456 26.73 48.23 29.71
CA PHE A 456 28.14 48.29 29.29
C PHE A 456 28.73 49.64 29.76
N ASP A 457 29.12 49.69 31.01
CA ASP A 457 30.14 50.69 31.47
C ASP A 457 31.52 50.15 31.09
N GLY A 458 32.24 50.97 30.33
CA GLY A 458 33.49 50.63 29.69
C GLY A 458 34.61 50.29 30.66
N GLU A 459 34.99 49.03 30.73
CA GLU A 459 36.31 48.60 31.16
C GLU A 459 36.84 47.53 30.22
N GLU A 460 38.14 47.49 30.07
CA GLU A 460 38.94 46.83 29.04
C GLU A 460 38.59 45.35 28.79
N ARG A 461 38.50 44.95 27.49
CA ARG A 461 38.33 43.58 27.08
C ARG A 461 39.61 42.77 27.35
N GLU A 462 39.60 41.94 28.40
CA GLU A 462 40.44 40.75 28.40
C GLU A 462 39.85 39.69 27.46
N GLU A 463 40.66 39.22 26.49
CA GLU A 463 40.29 38.15 25.61
C GLU A 463 40.13 36.85 26.43
N MET A 464 38.87 36.36 26.56
CA MET A 464 38.54 35.10 27.21
C MET A 464 39.15 33.94 26.43
N THR A 465 39.84 33.06 27.11
CA THR A 465 40.48 31.90 26.52
C THR A 465 39.42 30.83 26.19
N LEU A 466 39.73 29.93 25.22
CA LEU A 466 38.84 28.82 24.85
C LEU A 466 38.50 27.90 26.03
N ASP A 467 39.36 27.80 27.04
CA ASP A 467 39.10 27.00 28.25
C ASP A 467 38.08 27.67 29.18
N GLU A 468 38.08 29.00 29.27
CA GLU A 468 37.06 29.76 30.02
C GLU A 468 35.69 29.74 29.33
N MET A 469 35.64 29.65 27.98
CA MET A 469 34.39 29.43 27.26
C MET A 469 33.86 28.00 27.45
N ALA A 470 34.71 27.00 27.62
CA ALA A 470 34.31 25.61 27.88
C ALA A 470 33.68 25.45 29.28
N ASP A 471 34.17 26.18 30.28
CA ASP A 471 33.61 26.18 31.64
C ASP A 471 32.22 26.84 31.72
N ILE A 472 31.94 27.84 30.90
CA ILE A 472 30.61 28.50 30.83
C ILE A 472 29.57 27.55 30.21
N VAL A 473 29.96 26.71 29.24
CA VAL A 473 29.09 25.72 28.61
C VAL A 473 28.76 24.56 29.57
N ASN A 474 29.63 24.27 30.55
CA ASN A 474 29.44 23.16 31.51
C ASN A 474 28.65 23.52 32.79
N VAL A 475 28.28 24.78 33.00
CA VAL A 475 27.55 25.20 34.25
C VAL A 475 26.04 25.15 34.10
N TYR A 476 25.49 24.91 32.93
CA TYR A 476 24.04 24.89 32.74
C TYR A 476 23.46 23.51 33.05
N ARG A 477 23.02 23.27 34.29
CA ARG A 477 22.03 22.26 34.65
C ARG A 477 20.67 22.93 34.67
N PRO A 478 19.73 22.57 33.78
CA PRO A 478 18.36 23.05 33.90
C PRO A 478 17.73 22.45 35.17
N ASP A 479 17.26 23.28 36.09
CA ASP A 479 16.33 22.88 37.14
C ASP A 479 14.95 22.57 36.52
N ALA A 480 14.89 21.54 35.68
CA ALA A 480 13.64 21.03 35.20
C ALA A 480 13.06 20.09 36.26
N THR A 481 11.95 20.48 36.83
CA THR A 481 11.10 19.68 37.73
C THR A 481 10.43 18.49 37.02
N VAL A 482 10.92 18.09 35.86
CA VAL A 482 10.52 16.90 35.13
C VAL A 482 11.44 15.78 35.55
N ASP A 483 10.86 14.72 36.14
CA ASP A 483 11.59 13.54 36.58
C ASP A 483 12.35 12.92 35.38
N PRO A 484 13.69 13.00 35.34
CA PRO A 484 14.46 12.45 34.21
C PRO A 484 14.33 10.94 34.05
N GLU A 485 13.89 10.23 35.12
CA GLU A 485 13.70 8.78 35.08
C GLU A 485 12.47 8.38 34.24
N LEU A 486 11.46 9.27 34.10
CA LEU A 486 10.27 9.01 33.28
C LEU A 486 10.59 8.94 31.78
N PHE A 487 11.64 9.60 31.32
CA PHE A 487 12.03 9.68 29.91
C PHE A 487 13.39 9.05 29.60
N ALA A 488 14.09 8.51 30.61
CA ALA A 488 15.43 7.94 30.47
C ALA A 488 15.53 6.78 29.45
N ASN A 489 14.40 6.21 29.01
CA ASN A 489 14.33 5.11 28.07
C ASN A 489 13.53 5.42 26.79
N VAL A 490 13.10 6.66 26.55
CA VAL A 490 12.36 7.03 25.34
C VAL A 490 13.35 7.36 24.23
N ASN A 491 13.30 6.61 23.16
CA ASN A 491 14.07 6.90 21.94
C ASN A 491 13.36 8.00 21.16
N VAL A 492 13.76 9.27 21.37
CA VAL A 492 13.10 10.43 20.76
C VAL A 492 13.48 10.54 19.28
N ALA A 493 12.50 10.73 18.42
CA ALA A 493 12.72 10.91 16.99
C ALA A 493 13.45 12.23 16.71
N PRO A 494 14.59 12.21 16.00
CA PRO A 494 15.35 13.43 15.74
C PRO A 494 14.56 14.36 14.82
N GLN A 495 14.52 15.64 15.16
CA GLN A 495 13.96 16.66 14.31
C GLN A 495 14.93 16.98 13.16
N VAL A 496 14.52 16.73 11.92
CA VAL A 496 15.35 16.84 10.72
C VAL A 496 15.02 18.04 9.84
N ILE A 497 13.81 18.58 10.00
CA ILE A 497 13.39 19.88 9.46
C ILE A 497 12.64 20.64 10.56
N SER A 498 12.68 21.97 10.52
CA SER A 498 12.01 22.78 11.54
C SER A 498 10.48 22.59 11.53
N PRO A 499 9.79 22.74 12.67
CA PRO A 499 8.32 22.71 12.74
C PRO A 499 7.68 23.71 11.79
N GLN A 500 8.31 24.88 11.61
CA GLN A 500 7.87 25.93 10.69
C GLN A 500 7.90 25.45 9.24
N ASN A 501 9.00 24.79 8.82
CA ASN A 501 9.14 24.22 7.48
C ASN A 501 8.07 23.14 7.24
N ALA A 502 7.93 22.17 8.16
CA ALA A 502 6.92 21.13 8.09
C ALA A 502 5.50 21.70 7.98
N PHE A 503 5.15 22.66 8.83
CA PHE A 503 3.84 23.34 8.83
C PHE A 503 3.56 24.05 7.51
N LEU A 504 4.52 24.82 6.97
CA LEU A 504 4.34 25.54 5.71
C LEU A 504 4.14 24.57 4.52
N VAL A 505 4.88 23.46 4.49
CA VAL A 505 4.68 22.41 3.46
C VAL A 505 3.31 21.79 3.60
N GLN A 506 2.90 21.40 4.83
CA GLN A 506 1.56 20.85 5.08
C GLN A 506 0.46 21.79 4.66
N ASP A 507 0.56 23.07 5.00
CA ASP A 507 -0.45 24.07 4.68
C ASP A 507 -0.57 24.27 3.16
N MET A 508 0.55 24.32 2.43
CA MET A 508 0.52 24.31 0.96
C MET A 508 -0.08 23.04 0.39
N MET A 509 0.20 21.86 0.96
CA MET A 509 -0.35 20.58 0.54
C MET A 509 -1.84 20.44 0.89
N ARG A 510 -2.31 21.10 1.95
CA ARG A 510 -3.74 21.23 2.27
C ARG A 510 -4.48 21.98 1.16
N ASP A 511 -3.87 23.02 0.61
CA ASP A 511 -4.42 23.75 -0.54
C ASP A 511 -4.47 22.89 -1.83
N VAL A 512 -3.51 21.98 -2.02
CA VAL A 512 -3.57 20.99 -3.13
C VAL A 512 -4.84 20.14 -3.02
N VAL A 513 -5.23 19.74 -1.80
CA VAL A 513 -6.47 19.00 -1.53
C VAL A 513 -7.70 19.92 -1.67
N LYS A 514 -7.67 21.11 -1.11
CA LYS A 514 -8.85 22.01 -1.11
C LYS A 514 -9.22 22.52 -2.50
N ARG A 515 -8.24 22.91 -3.33
CA ARG A 515 -8.47 23.64 -4.59
C ARG A 515 -7.54 23.26 -5.74
N GLY A 516 -6.65 22.27 -5.53
CA GLY A 516 -5.66 21.83 -6.50
C GLY A 516 -5.95 20.45 -7.10
N THR A 517 -4.87 19.78 -7.50
CA THR A 517 -4.92 18.47 -8.17
C THR A 517 -5.47 17.34 -7.28
N GLY A 518 -5.47 17.51 -5.97
CA GLY A 518 -6.00 16.57 -4.96
C GLY A 518 -7.48 16.76 -4.60
N ARG A 519 -8.22 17.66 -5.28
CA ARG A 519 -9.57 18.10 -4.89
C ARG A 519 -10.60 16.99 -4.68
N ARG A 520 -10.44 15.82 -5.30
CA ARG A 520 -11.33 14.67 -5.06
C ARG A 520 -11.34 14.21 -3.60
N ALA A 521 -10.26 14.43 -2.84
CA ALA A 521 -10.20 14.11 -1.42
C ALA A 521 -11.18 14.94 -0.56
N MET A 522 -11.67 16.08 -1.06
CA MET A 522 -12.73 16.87 -0.39
C MET A 522 -14.04 16.09 -0.21
N ALA A 523 -14.26 15.02 -0.99
CA ALA A 523 -15.41 14.11 -0.80
C ALA A 523 -15.43 13.40 0.57
N LEU A 524 -14.32 13.44 1.32
CA LEU A 524 -14.23 12.93 2.69
C LEU A 524 -14.82 13.87 3.75
N GLY A 525 -15.12 15.13 3.38
CA GLY A 525 -15.67 16.14 4.32
C GLY A 525 -14.69 16.59 5.41
N ARG A 526 -13.39 16.24 5.30
CA ARG A 526 -12.35 16.57 6.30
C ARG A 526 -11.58 17.84 5.93
N GLN A 527 -11.10 18.56 6.96
CA GLN A 527 -10.35 19.80 6.81
C GLN A 527 -8.85 19.63 7.13
N ASP A 528 -8.46 18.50 7.70
CA ASP A 528 -7.12 18.18 8.18
C ASP A 528 -6.25 17.43 7.17
N LEU A 529 -6.76 17.17 5.96
CA LEU A 529 -6.05 16.40 4.96
C LEU A 529 -5.08 17.26 4.14
N SER A 530 -3.85 16.79 4.02
CA SER A 530 -2.82 17.29 3.12
C SER A 530 -2.43 16.21 2.12
N GLY A 531 -2.05 16.57 0.88
CA GLY A 531 -1.68 15.55 -0.08
C GLY A 531 -1.15 16.10 -1.40
N LYS A 532 -0.57 15.21 -2.20
CA LYS A 532 0.01 15.54 -3.51
C LYS A 532 -0.16 14.39 -4.50
N THR A 533 -0.62 14.72 -5.70
CA THR A 533 -0.64 13.81 -6.86
C THR A 533 0.75 13.69 -7.47
N GLY A 534 1.08 12.49 -7.93
CA GLY A 534 2.24 12.21 -8.76
C GLY A 534 1.84 11.51 -10.05
N THR A 535 2.53 11.85 -11.12
CA THR A 535 2.43 11.18 -12.42
C THR A 535 3.83 11.25 -13.03
N SER A 536 4.38 10.09 -13.39
CA SER A 536 5.67 10.05 -14.09
C SER A 536 5.49 10.38 -15.57
N ASN A 537 6.61 10.54 -16.27
CA ASN A 537 6.62 10.74 -17.70
C ASN A 537 5.85 9.62 -18.41
N ASP A 538 5.18 9.96 -19.51
CA ASP A 538 4.36 9.04 -20.31
C ASP A 538 3.25 8.32 -19.52
N ARG A 539 2.91 8.80 -18.30
CA ARG A 539 1.89 8.21 -17.42
C ARG A 539 2.18 6.73 -17.10
N ARG A 540 3.44 6.37 -16.85
CA ARG A 540 3.84 5.01 -16.47
C ARG A 540 3.48 4.69 -15.03
N ASP A 541 3.60 5.70 -14.15
CA ASP A 541 3.30 5.61 -12.73
C ASP A 541 2.28 6.66 -12.32
N ALA A 542 1.28 6.24 -11.59
CA ALA A 542 0.30 7.10 -10.94
C ALA A 542 0.47 7.01 -9.43
N TRP A 543 0.68 8.16 -8.78
CA TRP A 543 0.91 8.27 -7.35
C TRP A 543 -0.09 9.21 -6.68
N PHE A 544 -0.41 8.91 -5.46
CA PHE A 544 -0.96 9.87 -4.51
C PHE A 544 -0.38 9.63 -3.13
N GLY A 545 0.22 10.66 -2.55
CA GLY A 545 0.61 10.70 -1.16
C GLY A 545 -0.26 11.70 -0.41
N GLY A 546 -0.78 11.30 0.73
CA GLY A 546 -1.57 12.18 1.57
C GLY A 546 -1.53 11.75 3.03
N PHE A 547 -1.83 12.68 3.91
CA PHE A 547 -1.72 12.49 5.36
C PHE A 547 -2.63 13.45 6.13
N ASN A 548 -2.83 13.13 7.40
CA ASN A 548 -3.17 14.02 8.49
C ASN A 548 -2.22 13.74 9.68
N ALA A 549 -2.55 14.16 10.89
CA ALA A 549 -1.73 13.89 12.07
C ALA A 549 -1.69 12.40 12.46
N ASP A 550 -2.72 11.63 12.10
CA ASP A 550 -2.89 10.23 12.54
C ASP A 550 -2.27 9.21 11.57
N ILE A 551 -2.27 9.50 10.26
CA ILE A 551 -1.79 8.57 9.21
C ILE A 551 -1.07 9.30 8.08
N ALA A 552 0.02 8.70 7.59
CA ALA A 552 0.65 9.08 6.32
C ALA A 552 0.52 7.89 5.35
N THR A 553 -0.15 8.12 4.21
CA THR A 553 -0.51 7.04 3.28
C THR A 553 -0.09 7.35 1.86
N ILE A 554 0.57 6.38 1.24
CA ILE A 554 0.99 6.41 -0.16
C ILE A 554 0.25 5.34 -0.96
N VAL A 555 -0.21 5.73 -2.13
CA VAL A 555 -0.76 4.84 -3.15
C VAL A 555 0.05 4.98 -4.43
N TRP A 556 0.44 3.85 -4.99
CA TRP A 556 1.05 3.74 -6.30
C TRP A 556 0.27 2.76 -7.19
N VAL A 557 0.17 3.08 -8.49
CA VAL A 557 -0.35 2.19 -9.54
C VAL A 557 0.54 2.29 -10.77
N GLY A 558 0.91 1.15 -11.35
CA GLY A 558 1.75 1.06 -12.54
C GLY A 558 1.76 -0.35 -13.12
N TYR A 559 2.42 -0.52 -14.25
CA TYR A 559 2.73 -1.84 -14.81
C TYR A 559 4.14 -2.27 -14.40
N ASP A 560 4.34 -3.56 -14.15
CA ASP A 560 5.66 -4.09 -13.78
C ASP A 560 6.68 -3.96 -14.93
N ASP A 561 6.22 -3.99 -16.17
CA ASP A 561 7.01 -3.83 -17.40
C ASP A 561 7.24 -2.36 -17.82
N ASP A 562 7.00 -1.42 -16.91
CA ASP A 562 7.20 0.02 -17.09
C ASP A 562 6.46 0.65 -18.29
N GLN A 563 5.32 0.10 -18.65
CA GLN A 563 4.51 0.60 -19.75
C GLN A 563 3.55 1.71 -19.31
N PRO A 564 3.12 2.61 -20.22
CA PRO A 564 2.13 3.63 -19.93
C PRO A 564 0.79 3.05 -19.46
N LEU A 565 0.18 3.69 -18.47
CA LEU A 565 -1.15 3.35 -17.97
C LEU A 565 -2.26 3.67 -18.99
N GLY A 566 -1.99 4.59 -19.92
CA GLY A 566 -2.88 5.01 -21.00
C GLY A 566 -3.48 6.41 -20.82
N PRO A 567 -4.32 6.86 -21.78
CA PRO A 567 -4.84 8.21 -21.83
C PRO A 567 -5.61 8.60 -20.57
N GLY A 568 -5.23 9.74 -19.98
CA GLY A 568 -5.88 10.32 -18.81
C GLY A 568 -5.72 9.52 -17.51
N GLU A 569 -4.90 8.47 -17.47
CA GLU A 569 -4.62 7.71 -16.24
C GLU A 569 -3.45 8.38 -15.50
N GLU A 570 -3.79 9.29 -14.61
CA GLU A 570 -2.89 10.11 -13.82
C GLU A 570 -3.11 9.85 -12.34
N GLY A 571 -2.22 10.34 -11.48
CA GLY A 571 -2.36 10.22 -10.03
C GLY A 571 -3.73 10.69 -9.51
N SER A 572 -4.29 11.76 -10.09
CA SER A 572 -5.61 12.29 -9.72
C SER A 572 -6.79 11.38 -10.08
N ARG A 573 -6.64 10.51 -11.09
CA ARG A 573 -7.69 9.64 -11.60
C ARG A 573 -7.51 8.18 -11.19
N THR A 574 -6.27 7.75 -10.98
CA THR A 574 -5.93 6.34 -10.76
C THR A 574 -5.56 6.08 -9.30
N ALA A 575 -4.60 6.79 -8.72
CA ALA A 575 -4.14 6.57 -7.34
C ALA A 575 -5.01 7.29 -6.29
N LEU A 576 -5.41 8.54 -6.54
CA LEU A 576 -6.22 9.33 -5.59
C LEU A 576 -7.55 8.66 -5.20
N PRO A 577 -8.33 8.04 -6.10
CA PRO A 577 -9.56 7.35 -5.69
C PRO A 577 -9.31 6.18 -4.73
N ILE A 578 -8.21 5.44 -4.89
CA ILE A 578 -7.79 4.36 -3.98
C ILE A 578 -7.47 4.95 -2.61
N TRP A 579 -6.70 6.03 -2.58
CA TRP A 579 -6.36 6.75 -1.35
C TRP A 579 -7.60 7.29 -0.64
N VAL A 580 -8.55 7.88 -1.38
CA VAL A 580 -9.82 8.39 -0.82
C VAL A 580 -10.64 7.26 -0.19
N GLU A 581 -10.74 6.11 -0.85
CA GLU A 581 -11.48 4.96 -0.32
C GLU A 581 -10.81 4.37 0.92
N PHE A 582 -9.49 4.22 0.90
CA PHE A 582 -8.71 3.81 2.07
C PHE A 582 -8.91 4.79 3.23
N THR A 583 -8.71 6.09 3.01
CA THR A 583 -8.79 7.13 4.04
C THR A 583 -10.20 7.24 4.63
N ARG A 584 -11.26 7.07 3.81
CA ARG A 584 -12.64 7.01 4.29
C ARG A 584 -12.83 5.93 5.35
N MET A 585 -12.29 4.74 5.10
CA MET A 585 -12.38 3.62 6.04
C MET A 585 -11.42 3.81 7.23
N ALA A 586 -10.22 4.31 6.99
CA ALA A 586 -9.18 4.50 7.98
C ALA A 586 -9.57 5.53 9.04
N LEU A 587 -10.09 6.68 8.61
CA LEU A 587 -10.44 7.80 9.48
C LEU A 587 -11.94 7.86 9.83
N ASN A 588 -12.69 6.75 9.62
CA ASN A 588 -14.08 6.66 10.05
C ASN A 588 -14.18 6.73 11.57
N GLY A 589 -14.91 7.71 12.09
CA GLY A 589 -15.03 7.95 13.53
C GLY A 589 -13.84 8.66 14.19
N VAL A 590 -12.79 8.97 13.43
CA VAL A 590 -11.64 9.73 13.93
C VAL A 590 -11.89 11.23 13.76
N PRO A 591 -11.76 12.06 14.81
CA PRO A 591 -11.89 13.52 14.72
C PRO A 591 -10.90 14.15 13.73
N ASN A 592 -11.15 15.40 13.32
CA ASN A 592 -10.15 16.17 12.58
C ASN A 592 -9.00 16.59 13.50
N HIS A 593 -7.78 16.16 13.17
CA HIS A 593 -6.56 16.54 13.87
C HIS A 593 -5.70 17.42 12.96
N GLN A 594 -5.70 18.72 13.20
CA GLN A 594 -4.82 19.65 12.49
C GLN A 594 -3.58 19.91 13.35
N MET A 595 -2.42 19.90 12.70
CA MET A 595 -1.21 20.35 13.34
C MET A 595 -1.36 21.83 13.78
N PRO A 596 -1.05 22.18 15.02
CA PRO A 596 -1.04 23.56 15.46
C PRO A 596 -0.01 24.37 14.67
N MET A 597 -0.30 25.66 14.51
CA MET A 597 0.66 26.59 13.91
C MET A 597 1.81 26.82 14.89
N PRO A 598 3.05 26.48 14.51
CA PRO A 598 4.19 26.64 15.40
C PRO A 598 4.52 28.12 15.59
N GLU A 599 5.24 28.40 16.67
CA GLU A 599 5.75 29.74 16.94
C GLU A 599 6.64 30.24 15.79
N GLY A 600 6.65 31.57 15.56
CA GLY A 600 7.39 32.20 14.47
C GLY A 600 6.68 32.19 13.11
N ILE A 601 5.52 31.52 12.98
CA ILE A 601 4.68 31.61 11.77
C ILE A 601 3.63 32.71 11.95
N VAL A 602 3.53 33.58 10.97
CA VAL A 602 2.53 34.65 10.93
C VAL A 602 1.65 34.56 9.70
N SER A 603 0.37 34.88 9.87
CA SER A 603 -0.57 34.98 8.74
C SER A 603 -0.58 36.43 8.24
N VAL A 604 -0.28 36.63 6.97
CA VAL A 604 -0.33 37.94 6.32
C VAL A 604 -1.33 37.93 5.17
N LEU A 605 -2.08 39.02 5.03
CA LEU A 605 -2.93 39.23 3.88
C LEU A 605 -2.05 39.70 2.71
N ILE A 606 -2.09 39.00 1.60
CA ILE A 606 -1.36 39.37 0.39
C ILE A 606 -2.34 39.60 -0.75
N ASP A 607 -2.08 40.65 -1.54
CA ASP A 607 -2.87 40.95 -2.73
C ASP A 607 -2.76 39.80 -3.76
N ARG A 608 -3.86 39.60 -4.50
CA ARG A 608 -3.98 38.47 -5.45
C ARG A 608 -3.20 38.70 -6.72
#